data_ac5122e2f9d0baf36c325dee255739bb
#
_entry.id   ac5122e2f9d0baf36c325dee255739bb
#
_cell.length_a   1.000
_cell.length_b   1.000
_cell.length_c   1.000
_cell.angle_alpha   90.00
_cell.angle_beta   90.00
_cell.angle_gamma   90.00
#
_symmetry.space_group_name_H-M   'P 1'
#
loop_
_entity.id
_entity.type
_entity.pdbx_description
1 polymer ?
#
loop_
_entity_poly.entity_id
_entity_poly.type
_entity_poly.pdbx_seq_one_letter_code
_entity_poly.pdbx_strand_id
1 'polypeptide(L)'
;YSLVIIRNKKLNIHYDDLSAFIRVFSAGCYYFDKIAAVAFDSPRAITDQLKECKNCFDNCVVICRREQKSVIADYLQKIYGSTFGQNFFLNSGDDSVLLGTPEEGQDFARRCVQFFNRKYGISYDKFYVRCVSAPAELIYESIEKAKENGGDTAFAVYDDYGDQTIEISYSSNTPKMIADGIQRVLVSRLDDYIYALENIPLERRLYDLLKLRRMKISVAESFTGGNICADLVAVPG
;
A
#
# COMPACT_ATOMS: atom_id res chain seq x y z
N TYR A 1 -8.04 -9.57 5.97
CA TYR A 1 -6.70 -10.07 5.61
C TYR A 1 -5.79 -10.11 6.82
N SER A 2 -4.99 -11.16 6.96
CA SER A 2 -3.94 -11.23 7.99
C SER A 2 -2.56 -11.45 7.37
N LEU A 3 -1.53 -10.89 8.01
CA LEU A 3 -0.12 -11.11 7.68
C LEU A 3 0.57 -11.74 8.89
N VAL A 4 1.14 -12.93 8.71
CA VAL A 4 1.92 -13.62 9.73
C VAL A 4 3.38 -13.71 9.30
N ILE A 5 4.27 -13.21 10.15
CA ILE A 5 5.71 -13.19 9.94
C ILE A 5 6.34 -14.22 10.87
N ILE A 6 6.91 -15.29 10.31
CA ILE A 6 7.63 -16.29 11.06
C ILE A 6 9.10 -15.90 11.14
N ARG A 7 9.52 -15.44 12.28
CA ARG A 7 10.88 -14.94 12.49
C ARG A 7 11.78 -15.95 13.20
N ASN A 8 13.07 -15.88 12.96
CA ASN A 8 14.10 -16.59 13.72
C ASN A 8 14.75 -15.62 14.72
N LYS A 9 15.21 -16.13 15.88
CA LYS A 9 15.91 -15.33 16.90
C LYS A 9 17.13 -14.56 16.40
N LYS A 10 17.78 -15.04 15.33
CA LYS A 10 19.04 -14.49 14.80
C LYS A 10 18.89 -13.53 13.62
N LEU A 11 17.70 -13.37 13.05
CA LEU A 11 17.48 -12.52 11.85
C LEU A 11 16.10 -11.87 11.91
N ASN A 12 16.13 -10.57 12.02
CA ASN A 12 14.95 -9.72 11.88
C ASN A 12 14.67 -9.47 10.40
N ILE A 13 13.40 -9.39 10.01
CA ILE A 13 13.00 -8.75 8.76
C ILE A 13 13.23 -7.26 8.95
N HIS A 14 13.96 -6.61 8.04
CA HIS A 14 14.13 -5.17 8.09
C HIS A 14 12.76 -4.50 7.95
N TYR A 15 12.54 -3.44 8.73
CA TYR A 15 11.28 -2.67 8.66
C TYR A 15 11.04 -2.09 7.27
N ASP A 16 12.10 -1.72 6.56
CA ASP A 16 12.02 -1.19 5.20
C ASP A 16 11.49 -2.23 4.21
N ASP A 17 11.93 -3.48 4.32
CA ASP A 17 11.45 -4.58 3.48
C ASP A 17 9.97 -4.88 3.75
N LEU A 18 9.57 -4.87 5.02
CA LEU A 18 8.17 -5.06 5.40
C LEU A 18 7.30 -3.89 4.95
N SER A 19 7.78 -2.66 5.10
CA SER A 19 7.10 -1.46 4.61
C SER A 19 6.90 -1.51 3.09
N ALA A 20 7.95 -1.85 2.35
CA ALA A 20 7.89 -2.00 0.90
C ALA A 20 6.91 -3.11 0.47
N PHE A 21 6.88 -4.22 1.22
CA PHE A 21 5.93 -5.32 1.01
C PHE A 21 4.48 -4.86 1.21
N ILE A 22 4.19 -4.22 2.34
CA ILE A 22 2.84 -3.72 2.68
C ILE A 22 2.37 -2.66 1.67
N ARG A 23 3.26 -1.79 1.19
CA ARG A 23 2.94 -0.79 0.16
C ARG A 23 2.39 -1.41 -1.12
N VAL A 24 2.87 -2.58 -1.53
CA VAL A 24 2.34 -3.28 -2.72
C VAL A 24 0.90 -3.71 -2.51
N PHE A 25 0.54 -4.19 -1.31
CA PHE A 25 -0.85 -4.53 -0.98
C PHE A 25 -1.73 -3.28 -0.93
N SER A 26 -1.27 -2.23 -0.25
CA SER A 26 -1.99 -0.95 -0.21
C SER A 26 -2.20 -0.35 -1.60
N ALA A 27 -1.21 -0.47 -2.49
CA ALA A 27 -1.35 -0.05 -3.88
C ALA A 27 -2.44 -0.82 -4.64
N GLY A 28 -2.67 -2.09 -4.29
CA GLY A 28 -3.77 -2.92 -4.79
C GLY A 28 -5.07 -2.78 -4.00
N CYS A 29 -5.15 -1.84 -3.05
CA CYS A 29 -6.28 -1.64 -2.13
C CYS A 29 -6.59 -2.84 -1.23
N TYR A 30 -5.58 -3.64 -0.91
CA TYR A 30 -5.67 -4.69 0.09
C TYR A 30 -4.96 -4.26 1.36
N TYR A 31 -5.65 -4.33 2.49
CA TYR A 31 -5.14 -3.90 3.79
C TYR A 31 -5.17 -5.05 4.78
N PHE A 32 -4.16 -5.13 5.64
CA PHE A 32 -4.10 -6.15 6.67
C PHE A 32 -4.80 -5.66 7.94
N ASP A 33 -5.83 -6.37 8.35
CA ASP A 33 -6.54 -6.15 9.61
C ASP A 33 -5.69 -6.59 10.81
N LYS A 34 -4.79 -7.55 10.58
CA LYS A 34 -3.86 -8.05 11.59
C LYS A 34 -2.49 -8.32 11.00
N ILE A 35 -1.44 -7.87 11.69
CA ILE A 35 -0.05 -8.23 11.43
C ILE A 35 0.53 -8.85 12.70
N ALA A 36 1.02 -10.09 12.61
CA ALA A 36 1.59 -10.82 13.73
C ALA A 36 2.99 -11.34 13.41
N ALA A 37 3.91 -11.26 14.37
CA ALA A 37 5.23 -11.84 14.27
C ALA A 37 5.39 -12.96 15.29
N VAL A 38 5.73 -14.17 14.83
CA VAL A 38 5.85 -15.38 15.66
C VAL A 38 7.24 -15.97 15.53
N ALA A 39 7.81 -16.41 16.66
CA ALA A 39 9.12 -17.05 16.67
C ALA A 39 9.03 -18.50 16.15
N PHE A 40 9.94 -18.88 15.27
CA PHE A 40 9.98 -20.22 14.67
C PHE A 40 10.24 -21.35 15.68
N ASP A 41 10.97 -21.07 16.73
CA ASP A 41 11.29 -22.02 17.80
C ASP A 41 10.12 -22.31 18.76
N SER A 42 8.95 -21.76 18.51
CA SER A 42 7.73 -22.00 19.29
C SER A 42 6.62 -22.64 18.43
N PRO A 43 6.64 -23.95 18.20
CA PRO A 43 5.64 -24.66 17.38
C PRO A 43 4.19 -24.42 17.83
N ARG A 44 4.00 -24.32 19.17
CA ARG A 44 2.68 -24.04 19.74
C ARG A 44 2.19 -22.64 19.35
N ALA A 45 3.04 -21.62 19.53
CA ALA A 45 2.68 -20.26 19.19
C ALA A 45 2.39 -20.09 17.68
N ILE A 46 3.15 -20.78 16.82
CA ILE A 46 2.88 -20.81 15.38
C ILE A 46 1.49 -21.42 15.11
N THR A 47 1.22 -22.60 15.69
CA THR A 47 -0.04 -23.30 15.48
C THR A 47 -1.23 -22.48 15.97
N ASP A 48 -1.11 -21.87 17.16
CA ASP A 48 -2.18 -21.06 17.76
C ASP A 48 -2.45 -19.82 16.88
N GLN A 49 -1.40 -19.14 16.44
CA GLN A 49 -1.52 -17.97 15.57
C GLN A 49 -2.15 -18.31 14.20
N LEU A 50 -1.71 -19.40 13.57
CA LEU A 50 -2.27 -19.82 12.28
C LEU A 50 -3.72 -20.28 12.40
N LYS A 51 -4.11 -20.93 13.49
CA LYS A 51 -5.51 -21.29 13.79
C LYS A 51 -6.37 -20.05 14.00
N GLU A 52 -5.86 -19.07 14.74
CA GLU A 52 -6.54 -17.78 14.92
C GLU A 52 -6.77 -17.11 13.56
N CYS A 53 -5.75 -17.08 12.70
CA CYS A 53 -5.90 -16.51 11.36
C CYS A 53 -6.98 -17.22 10.56
N LYS A 54 -7.02 -18.55 10.56
CA LYS A 54 -8.06 -19.32 9.89
C LYS A 54 -9.47 -19.01 10.41
N ASN A 55 -9.61 -18.82 11.72
CA ASN A 55 -10.93 -18.59 12.33
C ASN A 55 -11.46 -17.16 12.15
N CYS A 56 -10.56 -16.19 11.90
CA CYS A 56 -10.92 -14.77 11.91
C CYS A 56 -10.77 -14.08 10.55
N PHE A 57 -10.07 -14.69 9.58
CA PHE A 57 -9.74 -14.03 8.31
C PHE A 57 -9.82 -15.00 7.14
N ASP A 58 -10.52 -14.62 6.09
CA ASP A 58 -10.65 -15.40 4.85
C ASP A 58 -9.33 -15.52 4.09
N ASN A 59 -8.39 -14.60 4.33
CA ASN A 59 -7.10 -14.56 3.64
C ASN A 59 -5.95 -14.37 4.62
N CYS A 60 -4.98 -15.27 4.55
CA CYS A 60 -3.77 -15.22 5.35
C CYS A 60 -2.53 -15.20 4.44
N VAL A 61 -1.68 -14.20 4.61
CA VAL A 61 -0.37 -14.15 3.98
C VAL A 61 0.67 -14.53 5.03
N VAL A 62 1.50 -15.49 4.74
CA VAL A 62 2.55 -15.97 5.65
C VAL A 62 3.90 -15.75 5.01
N ILE A 63 4.82 -15.12 5.75
CA ILE A 63 6.21 -14.92 5.35
C ILE A 63 7.09 -15.72 6.31
N CYS A 64 7.90 -16.61 5.77
CA CYS A 64 8.89 -17.35 6.52
C CYS A 64 10.17 -17.50 5.68
N ARG A 65 11.26 -17.90 6.30
CA ARG A 65 12.50 -18.17 5.58
C ARG A 65 12.36 -19.37 4.68
N ARG A 66 13.22 -19.42 3.65
CA ARG A 66 13.26 -20.48 2.67
C ARG A 66 13.43 -21.86 3.31
N GLU A 67 14.29 -21.96 4.33
CA GLU A 67 14.54 -23.21 5.07
C GLU A 67 13.36 -23.66 5.93
N GLN A 68 12.50 -22.73 6.30
CA GLN A 68 11.32 -22.99 7.14
C GLN A 68 10.06 -23.31 6.32
N LYS A 69 10.10 -23.01 5.01
CA LYS A 69 8.93 -23.02 4.14
C LYS A 69 8.21 -24.37 4.11
N SER A 70 8.95 -25.49 4.07
CA SER A 70 8.34 -26.83 4.11
C SER A 70 7.62 -27.12 5.42
N VAL A 71 8.26 -26.80 6.54
CA VAL A 71 7.67 -27.03 7.89
C VAL A 71 6.42 -26.17 8.09
N ILE A 72 6.47 -24.92 7.69
CA ILE A 72 5.30 -24.02 7.79
C ILE A 72 4.20 -24.47 6.83
N ALA A 73 4.53 -24.93 5.63
CA ALA A 73 3.56 -25.50 4.71
C ALA A 73 2.83 -26.70 5.30
N ASP A 74 3.54 -27.60 5.99
CA ASP A 74 2.95 -28.75 6.66
C ASP A 74 1.97 -28.33 7.79
N TYR A 75 2.31 -27.30 8.56
CA TYR A 75 1.39 -26.77 9.57
C TYR A 75 0.12 -26.21 8.91
N LEU A 76 0.28 -25.39 7.87
CA LEU A 76 -0.84 -24.79 7.16
C LEU A 76 -1.74 -25.83 6.51
N GLN A 77 -1.17 -26.84 5.83
CA GLN A 77 -1.96 -27.93 5.24
C GLN A 77 -2.78 -28.70 6.28
N LYS A 78 -2.21 -28.99 7.45
CA LYS A 78 -2.91 -29.63 8.56
C LYS A 78 -4.04 -28.76 9.12
N ILE A 79 -3.81 -27.44 9.25
CA ILE A 79 -4.79 -26.49 9.81
C ILE A 79 -5.94 -26.26 8.84
N TYR A 80 -5.64 -26.04 7.56
CA TYR A 80 -6.64 -25.71 6.54
C TYR A 80 -7.27 -26.94 5.88
N GLY A 81 -6.70 -28.14 6.08
CA GLY A 81 -7.23 -29.38 5.50
C GLY A 81 -7.11 -29.47 3.98
N SER A 82 -6.18 -28.74 3.39
CA SER A 82 -5.96 -28.64 1.95
C SER A 82 -4.47 -28.62 1.63
N THR A 83 -4.09 -28.87 0.38
CA THR A 83 -2.69 -28.89 -0.06
C THR A 83 -2.33 -27.64 -0.86
N PHE A 84 -1.05 -27.22 -0.78
CA PHE A 84 -0.56 -26.13 -1.61
C PHE A 84 -0.53 -26.54 -3.09
N GLY A 85 -1.07 -25.66 -3.92
CA GLY A 85 -0.90 -25.73 -5.37
C GLY A 85 0.41 -25.10 -5.83
N GLN A 86 0.48 -24.75 -7.10
CA GLN A 86 1.60 -24.00 -7.66
C GLN A 86 1.77 -22.66 -6.94
N ASN A 87 3.02 -22.19 -6.83
CA ASN A 87 3.40 -20.93 -6.19
C ASN A 87 3.12 -20.83 -4.68
N PHE A 88 2.92 -21.95 -3.99
CA PHE A 88 2.60 -21.97 -2.55
C PHE A 88 1.34 -21.18 -2.18
N PHE A 89 0.30 -21.31 -2.99
CA PHE A 89 -1.04 -20.82 -2.72
C PHE A 89 -1.95 -22.00 -2.39
N LEU A 90 -2.67 -21.89 -1.28
CA LEU A 90 -3.60 -22.90 -0.77
C LEU A 90 -4.99 -22.27 -0.69
N ASN A 91 -6.00 -22.97 -1.20
CA ASN A 91 -7.40 -22.61 -1.05
C ASN A 91 -8.14 -23.72 -0.31
N SER A 92 -9.00 -23.33 0.63
CA SER A 92 -9.86 -24.24 1.38
C SER A 92 -11.23 -23.58 1.55
N GLY A 93 -12.16 -23.85 0.63
CA GLY A 93 -13.42 -23.10 0.55
C GLY A 93 -13.16 -21.64 0.19
N ASP A 94 -13.69 -20.73 1.02
CA ASP A 94 -13.48 -19.29 0.87
C ASP A 94 -12.14 -18.82 1.42
N ASP A 95 -11.48 -19.65 2.25
CA ASP A 95 -10.20 -19.33 2.84
C ASP A 95 -9.05 -19.47 1.84
N SER A 96 -8.07 -18.56 1.93
CA SER A 96 -6.85 -18.64 1.14
C SER A 96 -5.62 -18.35 1.98
N VAL A 97 -4.58 -19.16 1.78
CA VAL A 97 -3.28 -18.96 2.39
C VAL A 97 -2.20 -18.84 1.33
N LEU A 98 -1.39 -17.81 1.43
CA LEU A 98 -0.29 -17.54 0.52
C LEU A 98 1.01 -17.54 1.32
N LEU A 99 1.92 -18.45 0.98
CA LEU A 99 3.18 -18.64 1.70
C LEU A 99 4.37 -18.20 0.85
N GLY A 100 5.08 -17.19 1.32
CA GLY A 100 6.25 -16.63 0.64
C GLY A 100 7.47 -16.48 1.55
N THR A 101 8.54 -15.95 0.97
CA THR A 101 9.79 -15.67 1.69
C THR A 101 10.17 -14.20 1.57
N PRO A 102 10.96 -13.66 2.54
CA PRO A 102 11.45 -12.28 2.47
C PRO A 102 12.26 -11.98 1.20
N GLU A 103 12.99 -12.98 0.70
CA GLU A 103 13.81 -12.84 -0.51
C GLU A 103 12.96 -12.65 -1.78
N GLU A 104 11.73 -13.16 -1.79
CA GLU A 104 10.77 -12.91 -2.86
C GLU A 104 10.22 -11.47 -2.83
N GLY A 105 10.25 -10.81 -1.66
CA GLY A 105 9.98 -9.40 -1.47
C GLY A 105 8.69 -8.90 -2.15
N GLN A 106 8.83 -7.81 -2.89
CA GLN A 106 7.71 -7.18 -3.60
C GLN A 106 7.10 -8.07 -4.70
N ASP A 107 7.88 -9.00 -5.28
CA ASP A 107 7.36 -9.89 -6.33
C ASP A 107 6.35 -10.89 -5.75
N PHE A 108 6.60 -11.39 -4.54
CA PHE A 108 5.60 -12.20 -3.84
C PHE A 108 4.35 -11.36 -3.52
N ALA A 109 4.52 -10.13 -3.03
CA ALA A 109 3.40 -9.24 -2.76
C ALA A 109 2.55 -8.98 -4.02
N ARG A 110 3.18 -8.72 -5.18
CA ARG A 110 2.47 -8.55 -6.46
C ARG A 110 1.69 -9.80 -6.86
N ARG A 111 2.27 -11.00 -6.69
CA ARG A 111 1.56 -12.26 -6.95
C ARG A 111 0.36 -12.46 -6.03
N CYS A 112 0.47 -12.07 -4.76
CA CYS A 112 -0.66 -12.10 -3.82
C CYS A 112 -1.79 -11.17 -4.27
N VAL A 113 -1.48 -9.93 -4.62
CA VAL A 113 -2.47 -8.96 -5.13
C VAL A 113 -3.15 -9.49 -6.40
N GLN A 114 -2.38 -10.01 -7.35
CA GLN A 114 -2.94 -10.63 -8.56
C GLN A 114 -3.84 -11.83 -8.26
N PHE A 115 -3.48 -12.62 -7.25
CA PHE A 115 -4.31 -13.74 -6.80
C PHE A 115 -5.64 -13.25 -6.23
N PHE A 116 -5.63 -12.22 -5.36
CA PHE A 116 -6.84 -11.65 -4.80
C PHE A 116 -7.73 -10.99 -5.85
N ASN A 117 -7.14 -10.25 -6.79
CA ASN A 117 -7.88 -9.68 -7.92
C ASN A 117 -8.64 -10.76 -8.70
N ARG A 118 -8.02 -11.92 -8.96
CA ARG A 118 -8.67 -13.04 -9.63
C ARG A 118 -9.73 -13.72 -8.74
N LYS A 119 -9.42 -13.92 -7.45
CA LYS A 119 -10.34 -14.55 -6.49
C LYS A 119 -11.64 -13.79 -6.37
N TYR A 120 -11.56 -12.47 -6.30
CA TYR A 120 -12.73 -11.60 -6.12
C TYR A 120 -13.31 -11.06 -7.41
N GLY A 121 -12.64 -11.26 -8.55
CA GLY A 121 -13.07 -10.70 -9.84
C GLY A 121 -13.05 -9.17 -9.88
N ILE A 122 -12.24 -8.54 -9.03
CA ILE A 122 -12.20 -7.09 -8.84
C ILE A 122 -10.74 -6.62 -8.83
N SER A 123 -10.49 -5.46 -9.40
CA SER A 123 -9.24 -4.71 -9.23
C SER A 123 -9.58 -3.28 -8.82
N TYR A 124 -8.59 -2.57 -8.32
CA TYR A 124 -8.75 -1.20 -7.89
C TYR A 124 -7.77 -0.32 -8.64
N ASP A 125 -8.27 0.84 -9.06
CA ASP A 125 -7.48 1.93 -9.62
C ASP A 125 -7.40 3.08 -8.63
N LYS A 126 -6.40 3.95 -8.81
CA LYS A 126 -6.18 5.10 -7.96
C LYS A 126 -5.90 6.34 -8.77
N PHE A 127 -6.34 7.47 -8.27
CA PHE A 127 -5.81 8.76 -8.66
C PHE A 127 -5.47 9.61 -7.43
N TYR A 128 -4.72 10.66 -7.64
CA TYR A 128 -4.15 11.46 -6.58
C TYR A 128 -4.45 12.93 -6.81
N VAL A 129 -4.63 13.66 -5.72
CA VAL A 129 -4.62 15.12 -5.71
C VAL A 129 -3.56 15.54 -4.70
N ARG A 130 -2.50 16.20 -5.20
CA ARG A 130 -1.40 16.69 -4.40
C ARG A 130 -1.57 18.17 -4.16
N CYS A 131 -1.61 18.56 -2.88
CA CYS A 131 -1.80 19.94 -2.44
C CYS A 131 -0.63 20.42 -1.59
N VAL A 132 -0.45 21.70 -1.53
CA VAL A 132 0.49 22.34 -0.60
C VAL A 132 -0.27 23.32 0.29
N SER A 133 -0.14 23.14 1.61
CA SER A 133 -0.70 24.02 2.66
C SER A 133 -2.21 24.29 2.53
N ALA A 134 -2.98 23.34 2.00
CA ALA A 134 -4.44 23.44 1.97
C ALA A 134 -4.99 23.31 3.40
N PRO A 135 -5.99 24.13 3.79
CA PRO A 135 -6.65 23.97 5.09
C PRO A 135 -7.27 22.57 5.21
N ALA A 136 -7.05 21.90 6.35
CA ALA A 136 -7.56 20.55 6.58
C ALA A 136 -9.10 20.49 6.46
N GLU A 137 -9.80 21.47 6.98
CA GLU A 137 -11.26 21.59 6.90
C GLU A 137 -11.72 21.61 5.44
N LEU A 138 -11.05 22.40 4.59
CA LEU A 138 -11.38 22.49 3.18
C LEU A 138 -11.16 21.17 2.44
N ILE A 139 -10.09 20.41 2.79
CA ILE A 139 -9.84 19.07 2.23
C ILE A 139 -10.99 18.13 2.60
N TYR A 140 -11.36 18.05 3.89
CA TYR A 140 -12.43 17.15 4.34
C TYR A 140 -13.80 17.54 3.77
N GLU A 141 -14.15 18.81 3.73
CA GLU A 141 -15.38 19.27 3.07
C GLU A 141 -15.41 18.93 1.58
N SER A 142 -14.26 19.03 0.91
CA SER A 142 -14.14 18.70 -0.51
C SER A 142 -14.32 17.21 -0.76
N ILE A 143 -13.79 16.37 0.14
CA ILE A 143 -13.97 14.92 0.11
C ILE A 143 -15.45 14.55 0.34
N GLU A 144 -16.10 15.14 1.36
CA GLU A 144 -17.51 14.86 1.62
C GLU A 144 -18.38 15.26 0.40
N LYS A 145 -18.08 16.39 -0.23
CA LYS A 145 -18.77 16.80 -1.45
C LYS A 145 -18.48 15.87 -2.63
N ALA A 146 -17.25 15.36 -2.74
CA ALA A 146 -16.87 14.40 -3.79
C ALA A 146 -17.59 13.05 -3.64
N LYS A 147 -17.80 12.58 -2.41
CA LYS A 147 -18.55 11.35 -2.11
C LYS A 147 -19.99 11.36 -2.61
N GLU A 148 -20.60 12.54 -2.79
CA GLU A 148 -21.97 12.66 -3.34
C GLU A 148 -22.07 12.10 -4.77
N ASN A 149 -20.97 11.95 -5.50
CA ASN A 149 -20.97 11.31 -6.82
C ASN A 149 -21.26 9.79 -6.73
N GLY A 150 -21.19 9.20 -5.55
CA GLY A 150 -21.42 7.78 -5.31
C GLY A 150 -20.25 6.90 -5.75
N GLY A 151 -20.54 5.60 -5.93
CA GLY A 151 -19.55 4.60 -6.33
C GLY A 151 -18.85 3.92 -5.14
N ASP A 152 -18.20 2.80 -5.44
CA ASP A 152 -17.34 2.08 -4.48
C ASP A 152 -15.96 2.75 -4.47
N THR A 153 -15.83 3.78 -3.62
CA THR A 153 -14.66 4.66 -3.54
C THR A 153 -14.17 4.81 -2.11
N ALA A 154 -12.87 4.84 -1.93
CA ALA A 154 -12.23 5.14 -0.65
C ALA A 154 -11.29 6.34 -0.77
N PHE A 155 -11.17 7.11 0.31
CA PHE A 155 -10.33 8.30 0.38
C PHE A 155 -9.34 8.15 1.53
N ALA A 156 -8.08 8.47 1.27
CA ALA A 156 -7.05 8.59 2.29
C ALA A 156 -6.35 9.94 2.15
N VAL A 157 -6.08 10.58 3.26
CA VAL A 157 -5.36 11.87 3.32
C VAL A 157 -4.08 11.66 4.10
N TYR A 158 -2.98 12.07 3.49
CA TYR A 158 -1.66 12.08 4.12
C TYR A 158 -1.19 13.54 4.15
N ASP A 159 -0.63 13.97 5.27
CA ASP A 159 -0.03 15.30 5.43
C ASP A 159 1.38 15.15 5.96
N ASP A 160 2.35 15.61 5.20
CA ASP A 160 3.75 15.65 5.57
C ASP A 160 4.20 17.12 5.60
N TYR A 161 4.01 17.75 6.76
CA TYR A 161 4.36 19.16 6.99
C TYR A 161 3.78 20.13 5.96
N GLY A 162 2.54 19.90 5.54
CA GLY A 162 1.84 20.74 4.57
C GLY A 162 2.00 20.29 3.11
N ASP A 163 2.78 19.27 2.81
CA ASP A 163 2.72 18.54 1.53
C ASP A 163 1.66 17.43 1.65
N GLN A 164 0.49 17.70 1.12
CA GLN A 164 -0.69 16.90 1.32
C GLN A 164 -1.00 16.04 0.10
N THR A 165 -1.32 14.78 0.38
CA THR A 165 -1.76 13.82 -0.65
C THR A 165 -3.17 13.37 -0.33
N ILE A 166 -4.10 13.58 -1.24
CA ILE A 166 -5.40 12.95 -1.23
C ILE A 166 -5.32 11.78 -2.21
N GLU A 167 -5.41 10.57 -1.71
CA GLU A 167 -5.47 9.35 -2.49
C GLU A 167 -6.93 8.91 -2.62
N ILE A 168 -7.39 8.70 -3.83
CA ILE A 168 -8.72 8.21 -4.13
C ILE A 168 -8.57 6.85 -4.79
N SER A 169 -9.14 5.82 -4.15
CA SER A 169 -9.19 4.45 -4.66
C SER A 169 -10.62 4.12 -5.09
N TYR A 170 -10.78 3.46 -6.22
CA TYR A 170 -12.08 3.04 -6.72
C TYR A 170 -11.99 1.67 -7.41
N SER A 171 -13.07 0.89 -7.31
CA SER A 171 -13.10 -0.44 -7.91
C SER A 171 -13.23 -0.35 -9.43
N SER A 172 -12.73 -1.37 -10.13
CA SER A 172 -12.87 -1.51 -11.59
C SER A 172 -14.33 -1.57 -12.06
N ASN A 173 -15.28 -1.79 -11.14
CA ASN A 173 -16.71 -1.77 -11.41
C ASN A 173 -17.32 -0.36 -11.31
N THR A 174 -16.56 0.61 -10.77
CA THR A 174 -17.03 2.01 -10.67
C THR A 174 -17.05 2.64 -12.07
N PRO A 175 -18.19 3.17 -12.53
CA PRO A 175 -18.26 3.84 -13.82
C PRO A 175 -17.26 5.01 -13.88
N LYS A 176 -16.55 5.12 -15.00
CA LYS A 176 -15.53 6.18 -15.20
C LYS A 176 -16.09 7.58 -14.93
N MET A 177 -17.34 7.82 -15.30
CA MET A 177 -18.02 9.11 -15.08
C MET A 177 -18.07 9.49 -13.60
N ILE A 178 -18.19 8.52 -12.70
CA ILE A 178 -18.18 8.75 -11.24
C ILE A 178 -16.77 9.15 -10.79
N ALA A 179 -15.74 8.41 -11.21
CA ALA A 179 -14.35 8.74 -10.89
C ALA A 179 -13.96 10.15 -11.42
N ASP A 180 -14.32 10.45 -12.65
CA ASP A 180 -14.12 11.77 -13.27
C ASP A 180 -14.90 12.87 -12.53
N GLY A 181 -16.11 12.56 -12.04
CA GLY A 181 -16.92 13.46 -11.22
C GLY A 181 -16.26 13.80 -9.89
N ILE A 182 -15.77 12.79 -9.20
CA ILE A 182 -15.04 12.95 -7.92
C ILE A 182 -13.79 13.81 -8.15
N GLN A 183 -12.98 13.50 -9.15
CA GLN A 183 -11.79 14.27 -9.47
C GLN A 183 -12.12 15.74 -9.75
N ARG A 184 -13.17 15.99 -10.54
CA ARG A 184 -13.60 17.35 -10.89
C ARG A 184 -14.01 18.15 -9.66
N VAL A 185 -14.75 17.55 -8.72
CA VAL A 185 -15.14 18.22 -7.47
C VAL A 185 -13.90 18.58 -6.65
N LEU A 186 -12.97 17.66 -6.45
CA LEU A 186 -11.75 17.93 -5.70
C LEU A 186 -10.91 19.01 -6.36
N VAL A 187 -10.70 18.93 -7.68
CA VAL A 187 -9.91 19.93 -8.43
C VAL A 187 -10.56 21.30 -8.34
N SER A 188 -11.87 21.42 -8.53
CA SER A 188 -12.55 22.73 -8.50
C SER A 188 -12.58 23.40 -7.12
N ARG A 189 -12.53 22.61 -6.04
CA ARG A 189 -12.58 23.15 -4.66
C ARG A 189 -11.19 23.43 -4.08
N LEU A 190 -10.15 22.73 -4.56
CA LEU A 190 -8.79 22.81 -4.05
C LEU A 190 -7.82 23.46 -5.04
N ASP A 191 -8.30 24.07 -6.13
CA ASP A 191 -7.52 24.57 -7.27
C ASP A 191 -6.31 25.42 -6.85
N ASP A 192 -6.50 26.33 -5.92
CA ASP A 192 -5.46 27.24 -5.42
C ASP A 192 -4.30 26.51 -4.70
N TYR A 193 -4.52 25.27 -4.26
CA TYR A 193 -3.57 24.50 -3.47
C TYR A 193 -2.95 23.35 -4.26
N ILE A 194 -3.56 22.94 -5.38
CA ILE A 194 -3.11 21.78 -6.14
C ILE A 194 -1.85 22.09 -6.93
N TYR A 195 -0.82 21.26 -6.71
CA TYR A 195 0.39 21.31 -7.52
C TYR A 195 0.52 20.14 -8.51
N ALA A 196 -0.12 18.99 -8.25
CA ALA A 196 -0.13 17.83 -9.15
C ALA A 196 -1.38 16.97 -8.99
N LEU A 197 -1.76 16.26 -10.06
CA LEU A 197 -2.80 15.22 -10.08
C LEU A 197 -2.19 13.82 -10.22
N GLU A 198 -0.89 13.73 -10.12
CA GLU A 198 -0.10 12.51 -10.15
C GLU A 198 0.60 12.34 -8.79
N ASN A 199 0.93 11.10 -8.43
CA ASN A 199 1.68 10.85 -7.20
C ASN A 199 3.17 11.16 -7.39
N ILE A 200 3.48 12.42 -7.53
CA ILE A 200 4.84 12.95 -7.65
C ILE A 200 5.14 13.89 -6.49
N PRO A 201 6.36 13.90 -5.97
CA PRO A 201 6.75 14.80 -4.90
C PRO A 201 6.91 16.25 -5.39
N LEU A 202 6.87 17.20 -4.46
CA LEU A 202 6.88 18.63 -4.75
C LEU A 202 8.13 19.09 -5.49
N GLU A 203 9.30 18.60 -5.11
CA GLU A 203 10.59 18.91 -5.77
C GLU A 203 10.60 18.44 -7.23
N ARG A 204 10.00 17.29 -7.54
CA ARG A 204 9.86 16.82 -8.91
C ARG A 204 8.97 17.76 -9.72
N ARG A 205 7.83 18.16 -9.15
CA ARG A 205 6.93 19.11 -9.82
C ARG A 205 7.60 20.46 -10.07
N LEU A 206 8.35 20.95 -9.07
CA LEU A 206 9.12 22.18 -9.21
C LEU A 206 10.15 22.08 -10.36
N TYR A 207 10.91 20.99 -10.40
CA TYR A 207 11.83 20.72 -11.50
C TYR A 207 11.14 20.76 -12.88
N ASP A 208 10.02 20.07 -13.04
CA ASP A 208 9.29 20.01 -14.29
C ASP A 208 8.80 21.41 -14.71
N LEU A 209 8.31 22.23 -13.78
CA LEU A 209 7.89 23.60 -14.03
C LEU A 209 9.05 24.52 -14.42
N LEU A 210 10.19 24.43 -13.74
CA LEU A 210 11.39 25.20 -14.06
C LEU A 210 11.88 24.86 -15.46
N LYS A 211 11.94 23.58 -15.79
CA LYS A 211 12.33 23.09 -17.12
C LYS A 211 11.39 23.58 -18.21
N LEU A 212 10.06 23.45 -17.99
CA LEU A 212 9.05 23.91 -18.94
C LEU A 212 9.16 25.41 -19.21
N ARG A 213 9.38 26.21 -18.17
CA ARG A 213 9.48 27.68 -18.25
C ARG A 213 10.89 28.18 -18.57
N ARG A 214 11.87 27.28 -18.74
CA ARG A 214 13.29 27.60 -18.95
C ARG A 214 13.83 28.52 -17.85
N MET A 215 13.39 28.33 -16.62
CA MET A 215 13.81 29.10 -15.46
C MET A 215 14.93 28.37 -14.71
N LYS A 216 15.71 29.16 -13.96
CA LYS A 216 16.74 28.66 -13.04
C LYS A 216 16.34 29.06 -11.62
N ILE A 217 16.68 28.23 -10.65
CA ILE A 217 16.54 28.50 -9.22
C ILE A 217 17.94 28.60 -8.60
N SER A 218 18.08 29.50 -7.64
CA SER A 218 19.23 29.56 -6.76
C SER A 218 18.76 29.52 -5.33
N VAL A 219 19.41 28.74 -4.48
CA VAL A 219 19.07 28.55 -3.08
C VAL A 219 20.25 28.96 -2.22
N ALA A 220 20.00 29.74 -1.19
CA ALA A 220 20.96 30.05 -0.13
C ALA A 220 20.38 29.57 1.19
N GLU A 221 20.98 28.57 1.79
CA GLU A 221 20.51 27.93 3.02
C GLU A 221 21.45 28.23 4.19
N SER A 222 20.88 28.33 5.38
CA SER A 222 21.60 28.40 6.64
C SER A 222 20.94 27.47 7.67
N PHE A 223 19.73 27.79 8.10
CA PHE A 223 19.01 27.03 9.14
C PHE A 223 18.65 25.61 8.71
N THR A 224 18.27 25.41 7.46
CA THR A 224 17.89 24.10 6.89
C THR A 224 19.07 23.16 6.67
N GLY A 225 20.31 23.65 6.79
CA GLY A 225 21.52 22.84 6.68
C GLY A 225 21.74 22.20 5.30
N GLY A 226 21.12 22.72 4.24
CA GLY A 226 21.23 22.20 2.88
C GLY A 226 20.11 21.23 2.47
N ASN A 227 19.05 21.10 3.26
CA ASN A 227 17.96 20.14 2.97
C ASN A 227 17.22 20.48 1.67
N ILE A 228 16.93 21.77 1.41
CA ILE A 228 16.26 22.19 0.17
C ILE A 228 17.13 21.86 -1.06
N CYS A 229 18.43 22.14 -0.97
CA CYS A 229 19.36 21.75 -2.03
C CYS A 229 19.42 20.24 -2.21
N ALA A 230 19.44 19.47 -1.11
CA ALA A 230 19.48 18.02 -1.16
C ALA A 230 18.25 17.44 -1.88
N ASP A 231 17.06 17.91 -1.56
CA ASP A 231 15.81 17.47 -2.20
C ASP A 231 15.78 17.84 -3.68
N LEU A 232 16.23 19.06 -4.03
CA LEU A 232 16.25 19.49 -5.43
C LEU A 232 17.26 18.71 -6.28
N VAL A 233 18.46 18.39 -5.76
CA VAL A 233 19.46 17.63 -6.51
C VAL A 233 19.18 16.12 -6.52
N ALA A 234 18.29 15.62 -5.66
CA ALA A 234 17.84 14.24 -5.69
C ALA A 234 16.94 13.94 -6.92
N VAL A 235 16.38 14.98 -7.55
CA VAL A 235 15.57 14.82 -8.77
C VAL A 235 16.51 14.60 -9.96
N PRO A 236 16.45 13.42 -10.63
CA PRO A 236 17.28 13.16 -11.80
C PRO A 236 16.91 14.11 -12.94
N GLY A 237 17.91 14.80 -13.51
CA GLY A 237 17.71 15.79 -14.55
C GLY A 237 18.75 15.74 -15.66
#